data_634fc166cbad0ac25169668ad3d2629c
#
_entry.id   634fc166cbad0ac25169668ad3d2629c
#
_cell.length_a   1.000
_cell.length_b   1.000
_cell.length_c   1.000
_cell.angle_alpha   90.00
_cell.angle_beta   90.00
_cell.angle_gamma   90.00
#
_symmetry.space_group_name_H-M   'P 1'
#
loop_
_entity.id
_entity.type
_entity.pdbx_description
1 polymer ?
#
loop_
_entity_poly.entity_id
_entity_poly.type
_entity_poly.pdbx_seq_one_letter_code
_entity_poly.pdbx_strand_id
1 'polypeptide(L)'
;MTYSLNSWIKETEKKTKIKLDSYYISFVYLGIIMRLQMKKTVIFDLDGTLADIDIRRDKSLKPNGKLDWDIFAAPNSIMDWDTPNEPVIKMAQMFAKEGFKIVIFSGRNDRGFVATNHWLTKHNVPFDLLVLRPDKFKANSWPIADGNPATDEMRFMPDEILKKKMLDTFVDIDDVFLVVDDRDKVVKMWRDLGLNTFQVAPGDF
;
A
#
# COMPACT_ATOMS: atom_id res chain seq x y z
N MET A 1 9.86 -30.47 13.46
CA MET A 1 8.95 -31.53 13.97
C MET A 1 7.58 -31.29 13.38
N THR A 2 7.19 -32.05 12.37
CA THR A 2 5.86 -31.98 11.74
C THR A 2 4.91 -32.82 12.59
N TYR A 3 4.13 -32.16 13.43
CA TYR A 3 3.01 -32.84 14.09
C TYR A 3 1.97 -33.20 13.02
N SER A 4 1.62 -34.47 12.86
CA SER A 4 0.53 -34.86 11.98
C SER A 4 -0.82 -34.43 12.60
N LEU A 5 -1.78 -34.05 11.76
CA LEU A 5 -3.14 -33.69 12.20
C LEU A 5 -3.75 -34.78 13.13
N ASN A 6 -3.51 -36.04 12.82
CA ASN A 6 -3.95 -37.19 13.60
C ASN A 6 -3.34 -37.25 15.02
N SER A 7 -2.09 -36.81 15.19
CA SER A 7 -1.46 -36.77 16.53
C SER A 7 -2.04 -35.66 17.39
N TRP A 8 -2.31 -34.52 16.76
CA TRP A 8 -2.95 -33.37 17.42
C TRP A 8 -4.40 -33.68 17.84
N ILE A 9 -5.18 -34.34 16.99
CA ILE A 9 -6.54 -34.79 17.29
C ILE A 9 -6.56 -35.69 18.54
N LYS A 10 -5.75 -36.76 18.55
CA LYS A 10 -5.66 -37.70 19.68
C LYS A 10 -5.25 -37.00 20.97
N GLU A 11 -4.35 -36.04 20.92
CA GLU A 11 -3.90 -35.31 22.11
C GLU A 11 -5.01 -34.37 22.62
N THR A 12 -5.76 -33.72 21.72
CA THR A 12 -6.88 -32.84 22.07
C THR A 12 -8.04 -33.63 22.66
N GLU A 13 -8.43 -34.75 22.07
CA GLU A 13 -9.46 -35.63 22.59
C GLU A 13 -9.10 -36.19 23.99
N LYS A 14 -7.81 -36.48 24.21
CA LYS A 14 -7.30 -36.93 25.52
C LYS A 14 -7.37 -35.82 26.57
N LYS A 15 -7.08 -34.59 26.19
CA LYS A 15 -7.10 -33.42 27.12
C LYS A 15 -8.51 -32.93 27.42
N THR A 16 -9.40 -32.90 26.44
CA THR A 16 -10.72 -32.30 26.58
C THR A 16 -11.82 -33.30 26.90
N LYS A 17 -11.57 -34.61 26.75
CA LYS A 17 -12.57 -35.70 26.81
C LYS A 17 -13.74 -35.54 25.83
N ILE A 18 -13.61 -34.68 24.84
CA ILE A 18 -14.58 -34.44 23.78
C ILE A 18 -14.14 -35.22 22.55
N LYS A 19 -15.00 -36.12 22.06
CA LYS A 19 -14.79 -36.83 20.80
C LYS A 19 -15.02 -35.82 19.67
N LEU A 20 -13.96 -35.48 18.94
CA LEU A 20 -14.04 -34.53 17.84
C LEU A 20 -14.62 -35.24 16.61
N ASP A 21 -15.79 -34.78 16.16
CA ASP A 21 -16.41 -35.28 14.94
C ASP A 21 -15.51 -34.93 13.73
N SER A 22 -15.35 -35.88 12.81
CA SER A 22 -14.57 -35.69 11.58
C SER A 22 -15.05 -34.48 10.76
N TYR A 23 -16.33 -34.14 10.81
CA TYR A 23 -16.89 -32.95 10.19
C TYR A 23 -16.42 -31.66 10.87
N TYR A 24 -16.36 -31.63 12.20
CA TYR A 24 -15.86 -30.46 12.93
C TYR A 24 -14.38 -30.19 12.65
N ILE A 25 -13.59 -31.26 12.59
CA ILE A 25 -12.16 -31.18 12.25
C ILE A 25 -11.97 -30.67 10.81
N SER A 26 -12.77 -31.17 9.88
CA SER A 26 -12.74 -30.71 8.48
C SER A 26 -13.13 -29.23 8.37
N PHE A 27 -14.11 -28.77 9.14
CA PHE A 27 -14.52 -27.37 9.19
C PHE A 27 -13.42 -26.46 9.76
N VAL A 28 -12.79 -26.87 10.85
CA VAL A 28 -11.69 -26.12 11.47
C VAL A 28 -10.47 -26.09 10.55
N TYR A 29 -10.13 -27.23 9.93
CA TYR A 29 -9.03 -27.32 8.98
C TYR A 29 -9.27 -26.50 7.71
N LEU A 30 -10.49 -26.55 7.18
CA LEU A 30 -10.91 -25.72 6.05
C LEU A 30 -10.87 -24.22 6.41
N GLY A 31 -11.33 -23.86 7.62
CA GLY A 31 -11.25 -22.51 8.14
C GLY A 31 -9.81 -21.99 8.30
N ILE A 32 -8.88 -22.87 8.75
CA ILE A 32 -7.45 -22.54 8.84
C ILE A 32 -6.85 -22.39 7.44
N ILE A 33 -7.14 -23.30 6.51
CA ILE A 33 -6.67 -23.19 5.11
C ILE A 33 -7.23 -21.93 4.45
N MET A 34 -8.52 -21.64 4.59
CA MET A 34 -9.13 -20.42 4.07
C MET A 34 -8.48 -19.16 4.67
N ARG A 35 -8.14 -19.17 5.95
CA ARG A 35 -7.44 -18.06 6.61
C ARG A 35 -5.99 -17.91 6.12
N LEU A 36 -5.33 -19.02 5.75
CA LEU A 36 -3.98 -19.00 5.16
C LEU A 36 -3.98 -18.57 3.69
N GLN A 37 -5.12 -18.69 2.99
CA GLN A 37 -5.31 -18.26 1.61
C GLN A 37 -5.94 -16.87 1.50
N MET A 38 -6.23 -16.20 2.62
CA MET A 38 -6.75 -14.83 2.58
C MET A 38 -5.69 -13.86 2.06
N LYS A 39 -6.10 -13.05 1.11
CA LYS A 39 -5.34 -11.90 0.63
C LYS A 39 -4.86 -11.06 1.81
N LYS A 40 -3.57 -10.75 1.86
CA LYS A 40 -2.93 -10.19 3.06
C LYS A 40 -2.39 -8.78 2.87
N THR A 41 -2.46 -8.23 1.67
CA THR A 41 -1.88 -6.92 1.36
C THR A 41 -2.97 -5.88 1.16
N VAL A 42 -2.83 -4.73 1.82
CA VAL A 42 -3.62 -3.54 1.53
C VAL A 42 -2.68 -2.49 0.95
N ILE A 43 -3.04 -1.96 -0.22
CA ILE A 43 -2.28 -0.93 -0.92
C ILE A 43 -2.95 0.42 -0.64
N PHE A 44 -2.17 1.39 -0.20
CA PHE A 44 -2.60 2.78 -0.05
C PHE A 44 -1.85 3.69 -1.02
N ASP A 45 -2.57 4.63 -1.61
CA ASP A 45 -1.94 5.83 -2.14
C ASP A 45 -1.57 6.79 -1.00
N LEU A 46 -0.78 7.80 -1.32
CA LEU A 46 -0.28 8.76 -0.34
C LEU A 46 -0.91 10.15 -0.52
N ASP A 47 -0.69 10.80 -1.69
CA ASP A 47 -1.10 12.17 -1.96
C ASP A 47 -2.58 12.26 -2.31
N GLY A 48 -3.38 12.90 -1.46
CA GLY A 48 -4.84 12.92 -1.56
C GLY A 48 -5.52 11.76 -0.84
N THR A 49 -4.75 10.77 -0.38
CA THR A 49 -5.27 9.58 0.32
C THR A 49 -4.84 9.55 1.78
N LEU A 50 -3.59 9.22 2.10
CA LEU A 50 -3.06 9.25 3.47
C LEU A 50 -2.70 10.67 3.92
N ALA A 51 -2.26 11.51 2.99
CA ALA A 51 -1.88 12.89 3.21
C ALA A 51 -2.79 13.83 2.41
N ASP A 52 -3.38 14.80 3.09
CA ASP A 52 -3.97 15.97 2.45
C ASP A 52 -2.85 16.89 2.00
N ILE A 53 -2.82 17.22 0.73
CA ILE A 53 -1.77 17.98 0.06
C ILE A 53 -2.24 19.33 -0.49
N ASP A 54 -3.44 19.75 -0.16
CA ASP A 54 -4.04 20.96 -0.73
C ASP A 54 -3.18 22.20 -0.47
N ILE A 55 -2.69 22.37 0.76
CA ILE A 55 -1.80 23.49 1.11
C ILE A 55 -0.51 23.42 0.29
N ARG A 56 0.09 22.24 0.13
CA ARG A 56 1.31 22.06 -0.65
C ARG A 56 1.05 22.38 -2.13
N ARG A 57 -0.08 21.94 -2.65
CA ARG A 57 -0.49 22.20 -4.03
C ARG A 57 -0.67 23.69 -4.28
N ASP A 58 -1.44 24.37 -3.44
CA ASP A 58 -1.72 25.81 -3.56
C ASP A 58 -0.44 26.64 -3.48
N LYS A 59 0.42 26.38 -2.52
CA LYS A 59 1.70 27.08 -2.36
C LYS A 59 2.71 26.81 -3.48
N SER A 60 2.49 25.76 -4.25
CA SER A 60 3.34 25.38 -5.38
C SER A 60 2.80 25.86 -6.72
N LEU A 61 1.71 26.64 -6.75
CA LEU A 61 1.19 27.18 -8.00
C LEU A 61 2.00 28.40 -8.46
N LYS A 62 2.37 28.39 -9.74
CA LYS A 62 2.91 29.55 -10.46
C LYS A 62 1.79 30.52 -10.81
N PRO A 63 2.10 31.81 -11.11
CA PRO A 63 1.10 32.77 -11.52
C PRO A 63 0.23 32.37 -12.74
N ASN A 64 0.72 31.44 -13.55
CA ASN A 64 -0.01 30.90 -14.71
C ASN A 64 -0.86 29.65 -14.37
N GLY A 65 -1.03 29.33 -13.09
CA GLY A 65 -1.82 28.20 -12.61
C GLY A 65 -1.14 26.82 -12.75
N LYS A 66 0.10 26.74 -13.26
CA LYS A 66 0.84 25.49 -13.35
C LYS A 66 1.62 25.21 -12.07
N LEU A 67 1.78 23.93 -11.71
CA LEU A 67 2.61 23.54 -10.58
C LEU A 67 4.08 23.88 -10.83
N ASP A 68 4.71 24.42 -9.80
CA ASP A 68 6.16 24.45 -9.68
C ASP A 68 6.62 23.15 -9.04
N TRP A 69 7.12 22.23 -9.87
CA TRP A 69 7.52 20.90 -9.41
C TRP A 69 8.72 20.93 -8.47
N ASP A 70 9.57 21.93 -8.52
CA ASP A 70 10.71 22.05 -7.61
C ASP A 70 10.25 22.41 -6.20
N ILE A 71 9.23 23.25 -6.09
CA ILE A 71 8.59 23.58 -4.81
C ILE A 71 7.72 22.41 -4.33
N PHE A 72 6.87 21.87 -5.22
CA PHE A 72 5.94 20.82 -4.88
C PHE A 72 6.62 19.54 -4.37
N ALA A 73 7.73 19.15 -4.99
CA ALA A 73 8.49 17.95 -4.62
C ALA A 73 9.60 18.20 -3.60
N ALA A 74 9.72 19.44 -3.09
CA ALA A 74 10.75 19.77 -2.11
C ALA A 74 10.50 19.04 -0.77
N PRO A 75 11.54 18.47 -0.13
CA PRO A 75 11.40 17.82 1.18
C PRO A 75 10.71 18.67 2.24
N ASN A 76 11.06 19.97 2.33
CA ASN A 76 10.45 20.88 3.30
C ASN A 76 8.96 21.10 3.01
N SER A 77 8.56 21.18 1.75
CA SER A 77 7.15 21.32 1.38
C SER A 77 6.31 20.13 1.85
N ILE A 78 6.85 18.93 1.74
CA ILE A 78 6.22 17.71 2.26
C ILE A 78 6.09 17.76 3.78
N MET A 79 7.15 18.19 4.47
CA MET A 79 7.20 18.19 5.94
C MET A 79 6.33 19.27 6.57
N ASP A 80 6.22 20.44 5.93
CA ASP A 80 5.62 21.63 6.52
C ASP A 80 4.15 21.82 6.11
N TRP A 81 3.75 21.25 4.95
CA TRP A 81 2.44 21.59 4.36
C TRP A 81 1.50 20.40 4.22
N ASP A 82 2.00 19.16 4.22
CA ASP A 82 1.13 17.99 4.18
C ASP A 82 0.51 17.74 5.55
N THR A 83 -0.81 17.59 5.58
CA THR A 83 -1.53 17.25 6.78
C THR A 83 -2.07 15.80 6.75
N PRO A 84 -2.19 15.12 7.90
CA PRO A 84 -2.65 13.73 7.93
C PRO A 84 -4.15 13.63 7.64
N ASN A 85 -4.52 12.70 6.77
CA ASN A 85 -5.91 12.25 6.63
C ASN A 85 -6.20 11.19 7.71
N GLU A 86 -6.55 11.66 8.91
CA GLU A 86 -6.71 10.82 10.10
C GLU A 86 -7.64 9.61 9.90
N PRO A 87 -8.82 9.70 9.24
CA PRO A 87 -9.66 8.55 8.98
C PRO A 87 -8.97 7.44 8.17
N VAL A 88 -8.22 7.82 7.12
CA VAL A 88 -7.51 6.86 6.26
C VAL A 88 -6.29 6.28 6.97
N ILE A 89 -5.56 7.09 7.74
CA ILE A 89 -4.46 6.61 8.59
C ILE A 89 -4.99 5.60 9.61
N LYS A 90 -6.14 5.89 10.22
CA LYS A 90 -6.78 4.97 11.16
C LYS A 90 -7.16 3.64 10.50
N MET A 91 -7.63 3.68 9.26
CA MET A 91 -7.90 2.48 8.48
C MET A 91 -6.62 1.65 8.28
N ALA A 92 -5.51 2.27 7.87
CA ALA A 92 -4.22 1.59 7.72
C ALA A 92 -3.74 0.94 9.04
N GLN A 93 -3.89 1.65 10.16
CA GLN A 93 -3.56 1.13 11.50
C GLN A 93 -4.42 -0.09 11.89
N MET A 94 -5.72 -0.08 11.54
CA MET A 94 -6.62 -1.20 11.80
C MET A 94 -6.21 -2.43 10.98
N PHE A 95 -5.93 -2.28 9.70
CA PHE A 95 -5.46 -3.38 8.86
C PHE A 95 -4.11 -3.93 9.33
N ALA A 96 -3.14 -3.07 9.67
CA ALA A 96 -1.87 -3.50 10.22
C ALA A 96 -2.03 -4.31 11.52
N LYS A 97 -2.92 -3.88 12.42
CA LYS A 97 -3.25 -4.60 13.66
C LYS A 97 -3.85 -5.98 13.40
N GLU A 98 -4.65 -6.12 12.35
CA GLU A 98 -5.24 -7.41 11.92
C GLU A 98 -4.24 -8.29 11.13
N GLY A 99 -2.99 -7.85 11.01
CA GLY A 99 -1.91 -8.63 10.38
C GLY A 99 -1.81 -8.49 8.86
N PHE A 100 -2.45 -7.49 8.27
CA PHE A 100 -2.27 -7.16 6.86
C PHE A 100 -0.93 -6.47 6.63
N LYS A 101 -0.28 -6.79 5.52
CA LYS A 101 0.86 -6.06 4.99
C LYS A 101 0.35 -4.73 4.42
N ILE A 102 0.93 -3.63 4.85
CA ILE A 102 0.60 -2.30 4.37
C ILE A 102 1.64 -1.86 3.35
N VAL A 103 1.20 -1.62 2.14
CA VAL A 103 2.04 -1.17 1.03
C VAL A 103 1.60 0.23 0.61
N ILE A 104 2.55 1.14 0.43
CA ILE A 104 2.27 2.49 -0.05
C ILE A 104 2.88 2.66 -1.43
N PHE A 105 2.02 2.93 -2.43
CA PHE A 105 2.41 3.28 -3.79
C PHE A 105 2.08 4.74 -4.07
N SER A 106 3.08 5.55 -4.42
CA SER A 106 2.86 6.98 -4.64
C SER A 106 3.54 7.51 -5.90
N GLY A 107 2.87 8.45 -6.55
CA GLY A 107 3.43 9.25 -7.64
C GLY A 107 4.46 10.28 -7.19
N ARG A 108 4.72 10.45 -5.89
CA ARG A 108 5.78 11.34 -5.38
C ARG A 108 7.12 10.97 -5.97
N ASN A 109 7.91 11.98 -6.30
CA ASN A 109 9.29 11.77 -6.75
C ASN A 109 10.17 11.22 -5.62
N ASP A 110 11.04 10.29 -5.94
CA ASP A 110 11.95 9.60 -5.00
C ASP A 110 12.96 10.53 -4.32
N ARG A 111 13.17 11.77 -4.82
CA ARG A 111 13.89 12.82 -4.09
C ARG A 111 13.27 13.13 -2.73
N GLY A 112 11.96 12.97 -2.62
CA GLY A 112 11.21 13.14 -1.37
C GLY A 112 11.19 11.91 -0.45
N PHE A 113 11.92 10.83 -0.76
CA PHE A 113 11.84 9.57 -0.01
C PHE A 113 12.08 9.75 1.49
N VAL A 114 13.16 10.43 1.87
CA VAL A 114 13.51 10.64 3.29
C VAL A 114 12.44 11.48 4.01
N ALA A 115 11.99 12.57 3.38
CA ALA A 115 10.94 13.42 3.94
C ALA A 115 9.60 12.66 4.08
N THR A 116 9.24 11.88 3.06
CA THR A 116 8.04 11.06 3.07
C THR A 116 8.08 10.01 4.19
N ASN A 117 9.19 9.29 4.32
CA ASN A 117 9.39 8.31 5.40
C ASN A 117 9.28 8.96 6.79
N HIS A 118 9.91 10.11 6.95
CA HIS A 118 9.83 10.88 8.20
C HIS A 118 8.39 11.33 8.49
N TRP A 119 7.66 11.82 7.46
CA TRP A 119 6.26 12.22 7.59
C TRP A 119 5.38 11.05 8.02
N LEU A 120 5.50 9.88 7.36
CA LEU A 120 4.77 8.67 7.70
C LEU A 120 5.03 8.24 9.15
N THR A 121 6.30 8.26 9.58
CA THR A 121 6.69 7.93 10.95
C THR A 121 6.10 8.91 11.96
N LYS A 122 6.20 10.21 11.69
CA LYS A 122 5.66 11.30 12.54
C LYS A 122 4.16 11.14 12.77
N HIS A 123 3.41 10.71 11.76
CA HIS A 123 1.97 10.55 11.83
C HIS A 123 1.52 9.11 12.16
N ASN A 124 2.44 8.25 12.60
CA ASN A 124 2.16 6.87 12.98
C ASN A 124 1.45 6.07 11.89
N VAL A 125 1.78 6.31 10.62
CA VAL A 125 1.28 5.52 9.50
C VAL A 125 2.08 4.23 9.42
N PRO A 126 1.46 3.06 9.63
CA PRO A 126 2.17 1.79 9.47
C PRO A 126 2.41 1.51 7.99
N PHE A 127 3.59 1.00 7.65
CA PHE A 127 3.86 0.45 6.31
C PHE A 127 5.01 -0.55 6.36
N ASP A 128 4.90 -1.58 5.52
CA ASP A 128 5.92 -2.60 5.30
C ASP A 128 6.75 -2.28 4.06
N LEU A 129 6.16 -1.54 3.12
CA LEU A 129 6.80 -1.14 1.87
C LEU A 129 6.30 0.23 1.42
N LEU A 130 7.25 1.10 1.07
CA LEU A 130 7.01 2.40 0.45
C LEU A 130 7.69 2.43 -0.91
N VAL A 131 6.91 2.64 -1.99
CA VAL A 131 7.41 2.76 -3.36
C VAL A 131 7.00 4.10 -3.93
N LEU A 132 7.98 4.89 -4.35
CA LEU A 132 7.81 6.20 -4.95
C LEU A 132 8.14 6.17 -6.44
N ARG A 133 7.73 7.21 -7.16
CA ARG A 133 8.12 7.45 -8.55
C ARG A 133 9.63 7.60 -8.66
N PRO A 134 10.33 6.84 -9.49
CA PRO A 134 11.78 6.98 -9.67
C PRO A 134 12.18 8.38 -10.12
N ASP A 135 13.30 8.88 -9.63
CA ASP A 135 13.94 10.06 -10.15
C ASP A 135 15.04 9.68 -11.15
N LYS A 136 15.53 10.65 -11.92
CA LYS A 136 16.55 10.46 -12.97
C LYS A 136 17.81 9.72 -12.47
N PHE A 137 18.20 9.94 -11.22
CA PHE A 137 19.45 9.43 -10.65
C PHE A 137 19.26 8.57 -9.40
N LYS A 138 18.03 8.41 -8.91
CA LYS A 138 17.73 7.70 -7.66
C LYS A 138 16.43 6.93 -7.77
N ALA A 139 16.49 5.70 -7.33
CA ALA A 139 15.34 4.85 -7.18
C ALA A 139 15.46 4.07 -5.86
N ASN A 140 15.49 4.82 -4.73
CA ASN A 140 15.76 4.24 -3.40
C ASN A 140 14.77 3.11 -3.05
N SER A 141 13.55 3.20 -3.58
CA SER A 141 12.47 2.24 -3.30
C SER A 141 12.33 1.13 -4.35
N TRP A 142 13.14 1.15 -5.42
CA TRP A 142 13.05 0.15 -6.49
C TRP A 142 14.20 -0.85 -6.42
N PRO A 143 13.97 -2.14 -6.76
CA PRO A 143 15.04 -3.11 -6.82
C PRO A 143 16.02 -2.74 -7.92
N ILE A 144 17.30 -2.82 -7.60
CA ILE A 144 18.37 -2.70 -8.60
C ILE A 144 18.53 -4.10 -9.22
N ALA A 145 17.76 -4.38 -10.27
CA ALA A 145 17.98 -5.54 -11.10
C ALA A 145 18.68 -5.08 -12.38
N ASP A 146 19.86 -5.65 -12.66
CA ASP A 146 20.62 -5.47 -13.93
C ASP A 146 20.81 -4.03 -14.41
N GLY A 147 21.17 -3.15 -13.48
CA GLY A 147 21.79 -1.88 -13.81
C GLY A 147 20.93 -0.65 -13.93
N ASN A 148 19.65 -0.66 -13.90
CA ASN A 148 18.80 0.50 -13.57
C ASN A 148 17.31 0.32 -13.83
N PRO A 149 16.50 0.15 -12.82
CA PRO A 149 15.04 0.10 -12.97
C PRO A 149 14.43 1.50 -13.18
N ALA A 150 15.12 2.55 -12.78
CA ALA A 150 14.65 3.93 -12.92
C ALA A 150 15.07 4.47 -14.28
N THR A 151 14.33 4.09 -15.29
CA THR A 151 14.46 4.71 -16.60
C THR A 151 13.86 6.11 -16.58
N ASP A 152 14.38 7.03 -17.39
CA ASP A 152 13.77 8.35 -17.61
C ASP A 152 12.27 8.23 -17.98
N GLU A 153 11.85 7.10 -18.57
CA GLU A 153 10.47 6.79 -18.89
C GLU A 153 9.55 6.76 -17.66
N MET A 154 9.98 6.17 -16.55
CA MET A 154 9.17 6.07 -15.33
C MET A 154 8.95 7.44 -14.66
N ARG A 155 9.87 8.36 -14.82
CA ARG A 155 9.81 9.71 -14.25
C ARG A 155 8.59 10.49 -14.74
N PHE A 156 8.23 10.32 -16.03
CA PHE A 156 7.13 11.04 -16.67
C PHE A 156 5.92 10.15 -16.97
N MET A 157 5.94 8.91 -16.48
CA MET A 157 4.88 7.95 -16.71
C MET A 157 3.57 8.42 -16.05
N PRO A 158 2.41 8.30 -16.71
CA PRO A 158 1.12 8.51 -16.06
C PRO A 158 0.97 7.64 -14.80
N ASP A 159 0.31 8.16 -13.77
CA ASP A 159 0.25 7.51 -12.46
C ASP A 159 -0.40 6.12 -12.50
N GLU A 160 -1.44 5.94 -13.32
CA GLU A 160 -2.09 4.65 -13.51
C GLU A 160 -1.16 3.58 -14.10
N ILE A 161 -0.28 3.98 -15.02
CA ILE A 161 0.69 3.07 -15.61
C ILE A 161 1.84 2.79 -14.63
N LEU A 162 2.31 3.84 -13.93
CA LEU A 162 3.36 3.71 -12.93
C LEU A 162 2.94 2.80 -11.79
N LYS A 163 1.76 3.03 -11.20
CA LYS A 163 1.25 2.22 -10.09
C LYS A 163 0.98 0.77 -10.50
N LYS A 164 0.55 0.54 -11.75
CA LYS A 164 0.50 -0.83 -12.27
C LYS A 164 1.88 -1.49 -12.31
N LYS A 165 2.92 -0.78 -12.78
CA LYS A 165 4.30 -1.31 -12.73
C LYS A 165 4.77 -1.56 -11.29
N MET A 166 4.40 -0.72 -10.33
CA MET A 166 4.68 -0.95 -8.91
C MET A 166 4.04 -2.25 -8.44
N LEU A 167 2.76 -2.47 -8.79
CA LEU A 167 2.07 -3.73 -8.48
C LEU A 167 2.84 -4.93 -9.05
N ASP A 168 3.08 -4.91 -10.35
CA ASP A 168 3.73 -6.02 -11.08
C ASP A 168 5.15 -6.35 -10.55
N THR A 169 5.81 -5.36 -9.92
CA THR A 169 7.19 -5.51 -9.41
C THR A 169 7.24 -5.97 -7.96
N PHE A 170 6.31 -5.52 -7.11
CA PHE A 170 6.47 -5.62 -5.66
C PHE A 170 5.42 -6.47 -4.95
N VAL A 171 4.27 -6.72 -5.59
CA VAL A 171 3.13 -7.38 -4.94
C VAL A 171 2.52 -8.39 -5.90
N ASP A 172 2.27 -9.60 -5.40
CA ASP A 172 1.43 -10.55 -6.12
C ASP A 172 -0.02 -10.04 -6.10
N ILE A 173 -0.63 -9.89 -7.26
CA ILE A 173 -2.01 -9.41 -7.41
C ILE A 173 -3.00 -10.29 -6.64
N ASP A 174 -2.72 -11.58 -6.53
CA ASP A 174 -3.56 -12.53 -5.80
C ASP A 174 -3.49 -12.33 -4.28
N ASP A 175 -2.46 -11.67 -3.77
CA ASP A 175 -2.34 -11.29 -2.36
C ASP A 175 -3.04 -9.98 -2.01
N VAL A 176 -3.48 -9.19 -3.00
CA VAL A 176 -4.11 -7.89 -2.74
C VAL A 176 -5.55 -8.08 -2.23
N PHE A 177 -5.78 -7.65 -1.00
CA PHE A 177 -7.11 -7.63 -0.38
C PHE A 177 -7.91 -6.39 -0.77
N LEU A 178 -7.26 -5.22 -0.71
CA LEU A 178 -7.90 -3.92 -0.91
C LEU A 178 -6.88 -2.91 -1.42
N VAL A 179 -7.34 -2.00 -2.27
CA VAL A 179 -6.62 -0.78 -2.62
C VAL A 179 -7.41 0.44 -2.15
N VAL A 180 -6.71 1.45 -1.65
CA VAL A 180 -7.27 2.74 -1.21
C VAL A 180 -6.55 3.85 -1.96
N ASP A 181 -7.27 4.59 -2.77
CA ASP A 181 -6.72 5.63 -3.67
C ASP A 181 -7.77 6.73 -3.85
N ASP A 182 -7.41 7.92 -4.32
CA ASP A 182 -8.34 9.03 -4.59
C ASP A 182 -8.52 9.29 -6.09
N ARG A 183 -7.48 9.09 -6.88
CA ARG A 183 -7.40 9.57 -8.26
C ARG A 183 -8.20 8.71 -9.24
N ASP A 184 -9.18 9.31 -9.93
CA ASP A 184 -10.14 8.61 -10.81
C ASP A 184 -9.50 7.64 -11.81
N LYS A 185 -8.44 8.07 -12.52
CA LYS A 185 -7.75 7.22 -13.51
C LYS A 185 -7.06 6.02 -12.88
N VAL A 186 -6.50 6.22 -11.69
CA VAL A 186 -5.80 5.16 -10.94
C VAL A 186 -6.82 4.19 -10.35
N VAL A 187 -7.88 4.71 -9.73
CA VAL A 187 -9.01 3.91 -9.22
C VAL A 187 -9.64 3.06 -10.33
N LYS A 188 -9.86 3.67 -11.51
CA LYS A 188 -10.35 2.92 -12.67
C LYS A 188 -9.39 1.80 -13.04
N MET A 189 -8.10 2.05 -13.11
CA MET A 189 -7.09 1.03 -13.43
C MET A 189 -7.12 -0.11 -12.42
N TRP A 190 -7.17 0.16 -11.12
CA TRP A 190 -7.27 -0.86 -10.09
C TRP A 190 -8.52 -1.74 -10.24
N ARG A 191 -9.67 -1.11 -10.51
CA ARG A 191 -10.94 -1.81 -10.74
C ARG A 191 -10.95 -2.64 -12.02
N ASP A 192 -10.33 -2.13 -13.10
CA ASP A 192 -10.16 -2.87 -14.36
C ASP A 192 -9.29 -4.14 -14.18
N LEU A 193 -8.37 -4.13 -13.21
CA LEU A 193 -7.59 -5.31 -12.82
C LEU A 193 -8.36 -6.28 -11.89
N GLY A 194 -9.62 -5.98 -11.57
CA GLY A 194 -10.45 -6.80 -10.69
C GLY A 194 -10.17 -6.61 -9.20
N LEU A 195 -9.43 -5.58 -8.80
CA LEU A 195 -9.12 -5.30 -7.40
C LEU A 195 -10.24 -4.53 -6.72
N ASN A 196 -10.57 -4.93 -5.49
CA ASN A 196 -11.44 -4.13 -4.63
C ASN A 196 -10.77 -2.79 -4.36
N THR A 197 -11.45 -1.68 -4.65
CA THR A 197 -10.85 -0.34 -4.54
C THR A 197 -11.81 0.62 -3.85
N PHE A 198 -11.36 1.19 -2.73
CA PHE A 198 -12.03 2.28 -2.06
C PHE A 198 -11.46 3.60 -2.56
N GLN A 199 -12.33 4.43 -3.10
CA GLN A 199 -11.99 5.79 -3.48
C GLN A 199 -12.36 6.73 -2.34
N VAL A 200 -11.37 7.43 -1.77
CA VAL A 200 -11.54 8.23 -0.56
C VAL A 200 -11.98 9.66 -0.82
N ALA A 201 -11.77 10.16 -2.03
CA ALA A 201 -12.19 11.48 -2.48
C ALA A 201 -12.35 11.51 -4.01
N PRO A 202 -13.12 12.46 -4.59
CA PRO A 202 -13.09 12.70 -6.03
C PRO A 202 -11.70 13.15 -6.48
N GLY A 203 -11.18 12.59 -7.57
CA GLY A 203 -9.82 12.82 -8.02
C GLY A 203 -9.67 12.90 -9.55
N ASP A 204 -10.32 13.88 -10.17
CA ASP A 204 -10.32 14.10 -11.62
C ASP A 204 -9.16 14.97 -12.15
N PHE A 205 -8.09 15.13 -11.38
CA PHE A 205 -6.92 15.99 -11.64
C PHE A 205 -5.68 15.24 -12.15
#